data_3bc93c301bc505f7ab8173d573cd7099
#
_entry.id   3bc93c301bc505f7ab8173d573cd7099
#
_cell.length_a   1.000
_cell.length_b   1.000
_cell.length_c   1.000
_cell.angle_alpha   90.00
_cell.angle_beta   90.00
_cell.angle_gamma   90.00
#
_symmetry.space_group_name_H-M   'P 1'
#
loop_
_entity.id
_entity.type
_entity.pdbx_description
1 polymer ?
#
loop_
_entity_poly.entity_id
_entity_poly.type
_entity_poly.pdbx_seq_one_letter_code
_entity_poly.pdbx_strand_id
1 'polypeptide(L)'
;MTTTQSAVYVINHNTGIAHKHDIAEYKCDLLPPRMNITDLANLLVKMQKICFHDDNADDNNSERLVDLFTRKSDKTIAVILCLDRFEDDSDYTTFRDGGTATMQLSNQKFLRYQQPWINEVCRAKLGDVSSATSPVAIVMNMIDVYIKTELMKSKKTVDGVYLYIEKAPEHGSADFLLSYYAKYGYTKMTHEDDEYFYMHKAINRTLSPKPKKSVKRTTKQRTTTKSVKKLSSKGLSSK
;
A
#
# COMPACT_ATOMS: atom_id res chain seq x y z
N MET A 1 4.56 15.80 25.12
CA MET A 1 4.00 15.94 23.74
C MET A 1 3.70 14.55 23.22
N THR A 2 2.92 14.41 22.14
CA THR A 2 2.66 13.12 21.53
C THR A 2 3.26 13.08 20.15
N THR A 3 3.82 11.93 19.77
CA THR A 3 4.35 11.70 18.43
C THR A 3 3.52 10.65 17.71
N THR A 4 3.21 10.91 16.46
CA THR A 4 2.53 9.96 15.60
C THR A 4 3.56 9.14 14.84
N GLN A 5 3.54 7.84 15.00
CA GLN A 5 4.38 6.87 14.30
C GLN A 5 3.54 6.12 13.28
N SER A 6 3.95 6.14 12.02
CA SER A 6 3.17 5.51 10.95
C SER A 6 4.06 4.72 10.02
N ALA A 7 3.64 3.53 9.63
CA ALA A 7 4.36 2.68 8.70
C ALA A 7 3.42 1.80 7.86
N VAL A 8 3.91 1.45 6.69
CA VAL A 8 3.38 0.32 5.90
C VAL A 8 4.36 -0.83 6.02
N TYR A 9 3.90 -1.95 6.53
CA TYR A 9 4.66 -3.20 6.53
C TYR A 9 4.24 -4.08 5.36
N VAL A 10 5.17 -4.37 4.48
CA VAL A 10 4.96 -5.28 3.35
C VAL A 10 5.37 -6.68 3.75
N ILE A 11 4.44 -7.62 3.62
CA ILE A 11 4.62 -9.01 4.05
C ILE A 11 5.45 -9.79 3.04
N ASN A 12 6.55 -10.38 3.48
CA ASN A 12 7.29 -11.36 2.72
C ASN A 12 6.90 -12.78 3.17
N HIS A 13 6.01 -13.40 2.42
CA HIS A 13 5.47 -14.73 2.72
C HIS A 13 6.51 -15.86 2.71
N ASN A 14 7.67 -15.65 2.08
CA ASN A 14 8.71 -16.68 2.02
C ASN A 14 9.61 -16.68 3.25
N THR A 15 9.80 -15.53 3.89
CA THR A 15 10.72 -15.37 5.02
C THR A 15 10.00 -15.20 6.36
N GLY A 16 8.68 -14.99 6.35
CA GLY A 16 7.94 -14.67 7.57
C GLY A 16 8.34 -13.33 8.21
N ILE A 17 8.83 -12.40 7.39
CA ILE A 17 9.26 -11.07 7.84
C ILE A 17 8.43 -10.01 7.11
N ALA A 18 7.93 -9.06 7.88
CA ALA A 18 7.34 -7.84 7.37
C ALA A 18 8.41 -6.74 7.29
N HIS A 19 8.57 -6.14 6.11
CA HIS A 19 9.52 -5.06 5.88
C HIS A 19 8.80 -3.72 5.90
N LYS A 20 9.31 -2.79 6.70
CA LYS A 20 8.81 -1.41 6.69
C LYS A 20 9.11 -0.77 5.33
N HIS A 21 8.06 -0.23 4.74
CA HIS A 21 8.14 0.54 3.51
C HIS A 21 8.14 2.03 3.86
N ASP A 22 9.17 2.74 3.45
CA ASP A 22 9.29 4.17 3.73
C ASP A 22 8.32 4.97 2.86
N ILE A 23 7.45 5.72 3.52
CA ILE A 23 6.59 6.72 2.90
C ILE A 23 7.06 8.08 3.41
N ALA A 24 7.62 8.89 2.51
CA ALA A 24 8.30 10.14 2.84
C ALA A 24 7.44 11.14 3.65
N GLU A 25 6.11 11.04 3.55
CA GLU A 25 5.17 11.94 4.20
C GLU A 25 4.86 11.53 5.66
N TYR A 26 5.29 10.33 6.09
CA TYR A 26 4.94 9.77 7.40
C TYR A 26 6.18 9.38 8.19
N LYS A 27 6.25 9.83 9.45
CA LYS A 27 7.35 9.50 10.36
C LYS A 27 7.13 8.13 11.01
N CYS A 28 8.18 7.33 11.05
CA CYS A 28 8.16 6.00 11.65
C CYS A 28 9.49 5.62 12.33
N ASP A 29 10.06 6.54 13.08
CA ASP A 29 11.41 6.39 13.65
C ASP A 29 11.48 5.30 14.71
N LEU A 30 10.40 5.12 15.51
CA LEU A 30 10.33 4.10 16.56
C LEU A 30 9.86 2.74 16.07
N LEU A 31 9.17 2.69 14.93
CA LEU A 31 8.74 1.42 14.35
C LEU A 31 9.91 0.72 13.67
N PRO A 32 10.21 -0.54 14.00
CA PRO A 32 11.39 -1.23 13.50
C PRO A 32 11.36 -1.38 11.98
N PRO A 33 12.50 -1.34 11.28
CA PRO A 33 12.56 -1.48 9.82
C PRO A 33 12.15 -2.87 9.34
N ARG A 34 12.18 -3.86 10.24
CA ARG A 34 11.74 -5.24 10.00
C ARG A 34 11.02 -5.74 11.24
N MET A 35 9.95 -6.46 11.05
CA MET A 35 9.17 -7.08 12.11
C MET A 35 8.90 -8.54 11.76
N ASN A 36 9.03 -9.43 12.73
CA ASN A 36 8.55 -10.78 12.56
C ASN A 36 7.03 -10.76 12.40
N ILE A 37 6.47 -11.60 11.55
CA ILE A 37 5.02 -11.66 11.36
C ILE A 37 4.26 -12.03 12.63
N THR A 38 4.86 -12.80 13.55
CA THR A 38 4.26 -13.10 14.84
C THR A 38 4.16 -11.85 15.72
N ASP A 39 5.21 -11.02 15.78
CA ASP A 39 5.19 -9.76 16.53
C ASP A 39 4.19 -8.78 15.93
N LEU A 40 4.11 -8.72 14.60
CA LEU A 40 3.12 -7.91 13.90
C LEU A 40 1.70 -8.40 14.18
N ALA A 41 1.46 -9.71 14.17
CA ALA A 41 0.17 -10.30 14.50
C ALA A 41 -0.24 -9.98 15.94
N ASN A 42 0.69 -10.13 16.91
CA ASN A 42 0.43 -9.80 18.31
C ASN A 42 0.06 -8.32 18.51
N LEU A 43 0.74 -7.41 17.81
CA LEU A 43 0.39 -5.98 17.83
C LEU A 43 -1.02 -5.76 17.27
N LEU A 44 -1.36 -6.40 16.16
CA LEU A 44 -2.70 -6.28 15.56
C LEU A 44 -3.78 -6.85 16.49
N VAL A 45 -3.57 -8.02 17.10
CA VAL A 45 -4.51 -8.59 18.07
C VAL A 45 -4.74 -7.64 19.24
N LYS A 46 -3.67 -7.04 19.78
CA LYS A 46 -3.79 -6.03 20.83
C LYS A 46 -4.65 -4.84 20.38
N MET A 47 -4.49 -4.38 19.15
CA MET A 47 -5.30 -3.29 18.59
C MET A 47 -6.76 -3.72 18.38
N GLN A 48 -6.98 -4.93 17.86
CA GLN A 48 -8.32 -5.48 17.63
C GLN A 48 -9.12 -5.64 18.92
N LYS A 49 -8.52 -6.15 20.00
CA LYS A 49 -9.15 -6.24 21.33
C LYS A 49 -9.74 -4.90 21.78
N ILE A 50 -9.00 -3.83 21.58
CA ILE A 50 -9.43 -2.48 21.92
C ILE A 50 -10.52 -1.96 20.94
N CYS A 51 -10.35 -2.23 19.66
CA CYS A 51 -11.23 -1.77 18.59
C CYS A 51 -12.63 -2.37 18.69
N PHE A 52 -12.71 -3.67 18.96
CA PHE A 52 -13.96 -4.41 18.99
C PHE A 52 -14.52 -4.62 20.42
N HIS A 53 -13.85 -4.07 21.44
CA HIS A 53 -14.19 -4.31 22.86
C HIS A 53 -14.28 -5.80 23.19
N ASP A 54 -13.46 -6.61 22.55
CA ASP A 54 -13.46 -8.07 22.71
C ASP A 54 -12.32 -8.48 23.65
N ASP A 55 -12.62 -8.49 24.94
CA ASP A 55 -11.69 -8.93 25.98
C ASP A 55 -11.35 -10.44 25.88
N ASN A 56 -12.16 -11.20 25.12
CA ASN A 56 -11.97 -12.65 24.92
C ASN A 56 -11.14 -12.98 23.67
N ALA A 57 -10.73 -11.98 22.89
CA ALA A 57 -9.80 -12.20 21.77
C ALA A 57 -8.48 -12.70 22.35
N ASP A 58 -8.35 -14.00 22.42
CA ASP A 58 -7.25 -14.75 23.03
C ASP A 58 -6.08 -15.00 22.05
N ASP A 59 -5.12 -15.80 22.48
CA ASP A 59 -3.95 -16.18 21.68
C ASP A 59 -4.30 -16.84 20.34
N ASN A 60 -5.49 -17.45 20.22
CA ASN A 60 -5.97 -18.06 18.97
C ASN A 60 -6.09 -17.04 17.83
N ASN A 61 -6.42 -15.77 18.11
CA ASN A 61 -6.46 -14.73 17.09
C ASN A 61 -5.08 -14.36 16.58
N SER A 62 -4.05 -14.41 17.41
CA SER A 62 -2.66 -14.22 16.97
C SER A 62 -2.22 -15.32 16.02
N GLU A 63 -2.48 -16.59 16.35
CA GLU A 63 -2.18 -17.73 15.48
C GLU A 63 -2.94 -17.62 14.14
N ARG A 64 -4.20 -17.23 14.19
CA ARG A 64 -5.02 -17.01 12.98
C ARG A 64 -4.44 -15.92 12.09
N LEU A 65 -3.98 -14.79 12.66
CA LEU A 65 -3.35 -13.73 11.89
C LEU A 65 -2.00 -14.14 11.32
N VAL A 66 -1.18 -14.85 12.09
CA VAL A 66 0.08 -15.42 11.59
C VAL A 66 -0.19 -16.37 10.43
N ASP A 67 -1.19 -17.24 10.55
CA ASP A 67 -1.60 -18.13 9.48
C ASP A 67 -2.06 -17.36 8.23
N LEU A 68 -2.88 -16.31 8.41
CA LEU A 68 -3.31 -15.42 7.32
C LEU A 68 -2.12 -14.75 6.63
N PHE A 69 -1.11 -14.32 7.38
CA PHE A 69 0.08 -13.69 6.81
C PHE A 69 1.02 -14.68 6.11
N THR A 70 0.95 -15.96 6.46
CA THR A 70 1.77 -17.01 5.85
C THR A 70 1.08 -17.73 4.70
N ARG A 71 -0.25 -17.67 4.59
CA ARG A 71 -1.01 -18.35 3.52
C ARG A 71 -0.61 -17.85 2.15
N LYS A 72 -0.35 -18.80 1.25
CA LYS A 72 0.00 -18.49 -0.15
C LYS A 72 -1.22 -18.15 -1.02
N SER A 73 -2.43 -18.56 -0.61
CA SER A 73 -3.67 -18.41 -1.39
C SER A 73 -4.30 -17.02 -1.29
N ASP A 74 -4.39 -16.47 -0.07
CA ASP A 74 -5.03 -15.18 0.22
C ASP A 74 -3.98 -14.24 0.80
N LYS A 75 -3.17 -13.68 -0.09
CA LYS A 75 -1.97 -12.96 0.31
C LYS A 75 -2.31 -11.62 0.92
N THR A 76 -2.26 -11.53 2.24
CA THR A 76 -2.05 -10.24 2.89
C THR A 76 -0.75 -9.67 2.38
N ILE A 77 -0.82 -8.54 1.69
CA ILE A 77 0.35 -7.92 1.04
C ILE A 77 0.96 -6.83 1.89
N ALA A 78 0.13 -6.17 2.71
CA ALA A 78 0.59 -5.10 3.57
C ALA A 78 -0.29 -4.95 4.82
N VAL A 79 0.34 -4.48 5.88
CA VAL A 79 -0.30 -3.98 7.10
C VAL A 79 0.09 -2.52 7.25
N ILE A 80 -0.89 -1.64 7.43
CA ILE A 80 -0.70 -0.22 7.61
C ILE A 80 -1.00 0.11 9.06
N LEU A 81 -0.06 0.78 9.72
CA LEU A 81 -0.13 1.12 11.13
C LEU A 81 0.04 2.63 11.29
N CYS A 82 -0.72 3.20 12.23
CA CYS A 82 -0.51 4.55 12.74
C CYS A 82 -0.74 4.51 14.25
N LEU A 83 0.27 4.87 15.03
CA LEU A 83 0.24 4.85 16.48
C LEU A 83 0.50 6.26 17.01
N ASP A 84 -0.40 6.75 17.85
CA ASP A 84 -0.22 7.99 18.63
C ASP A 84 0.28 7.62 20.03
N ARG A 85 1.45 8.15 20.41
CA ARG A 85 2.22 7.73 21.57
C ARG A 85 2.73 8.92 22.36
N PHE A 86 3.07 8.67 23.62
CA PHE A 86 3.84 9.66 24.39
C PHE A 86 5.30 9.68 23.90
N GLU A 87 5.90 10.86 23.86
CA GLU A 87 7.30 11.04 23.38
C GLU A 87 8.33 10.23 24.17
N ASP A 88 8.09 10.06 25.48
CA ASP A 88 9.00 9.37 26.38
C ASP A 88 8.90 7.84 26.33
N ASP A 89 7.93 7.31 25.57
CA ASP A 89 7.72 5.86 25.51
C ASP A 89 8.48 5.26 24.31
N SER A 90 9.48 4.43 24.60
CA SER A 90 10.28 3.73 23.59
C SER A 90 9.64 2.44 23.10
N ASP A 91 8.63 1.90 23.80
CA ASP A 91 7.97 0.66 23.42
C ASP A 91 6.86 0.92 22.39
N TYR A 92 7.07 0.50 21.14
CA TYR A 92 6.08 0.65 20.06
C TYR A 92 4.80 -0.18 20.27
N THR A 93 4.78 -1.10 21.22
CA THR A 93 3.60 -1.88 21.56
C THR A 93 2.64 -1.13 22.47
N THR A 94 3.07 -0.02 23.06
CA THR A 94 2.23 0.89 23.85
C THR A 94 1.77 2.06 22.99
N PHE A 95 0.50 2.39 23.02
CA PHE A 95 -0.09 3.50 22.27
C PHE A 95 -1.34 4.00 23.00
N ARG A 96 -1.67 5.26 22.76
CA ARG A 96 -2.85 5.93 23.32
C ARG A 96 -4.03 5.89 22.37
N ASP A 97 -3.76 6.09 21.09
CA ASP A 97 -4.71 6.00 19.99
C ASP A 97 -3.99 5.35 18.81
N GLY A 98 -4.63 4.47 18.12
CA GLY A 98 -4.02 3.75 17.02
C GLY A 98 -5.00 3.48 15.89
N GLY A 99 -4.48 3.39 14.69
CA GLY A 99 -5.20 2.96 13.50
C GLY A 99 -4.45 1.88 12.78
N THR A 100 -5.17 0.91 12.25
CA THR A 100 -4.58 -0.15 11.43
C THR A 100 -5.49 -0.49 10.26
N ALA A 101 -4.88 -0.97 9.17
CA ALA A 101 -5.58 -1.64 8.09
C ALA A 101 -4.74 -2.80 7.57
N THR A 102 -5.42 -3.89 7.22
CA THR A 102 -4.82 -5.02 6.52
C THR A 102 -5.25 -5.02 5.07
N MET A 103 -4.32 -5.28 4.17
CA MET A 103 -4.56 -5.30 2.73
C MET A 103 -4.16 -6.64 2.14
N GLN A 104 -4.99 -7.16 1.24
CA GLN A 104 -4.70 -8.36 0.47
C GLN A 104 -4.86 -8.11 -1.03
N LEU A 105 -4.25 -8.97 -1.85
CA LEU A 105 -4.58 -9.09 -3.27
C LEU A 105 -5.60 -10.20 -3.42
N SER A 106 -6.80 -9.85 -3.86
CA SER A 106 -7.87 -10.81 -4.08
C SER A 106 -8.35 -10.81 -5.52
N ASN A 107 -8.78 -11.99 -5.97
CA ASN A 107 -9.34 -12.20 -7.29
C ASN A 107 -10.84 -12.53 -7.14
N GLN A 108 -11.65 -11.51 -7.08
CA GLN A 108 -13.11 -11.68 -7.03
C GLN A 108 -13.65 -12.03 -8.42
N LYS A 109 -14.68 -12.90 -8.48
CA LYS A 109 -15.25 -13.40 -9.74
C LYS A 109 -15.76 -12.30 -10.68
N PHE A 110 -16.18 -11.17 -10.11
CA PHE A 110 -16.67 -10.01 -10.87
C PHE A 110 -15.57 -9.05 -11.33
N LEU A 111 -14.31 -9.29 -10.93
CA LEU A 111 -13.16 -8.50 -11.34
C LEU A 111 -12.33 -9.27 -12.38
N ARG A 112 -11.85 -8.53 -13.38
CA ARG A 112 -11.02 -9.10 -14.44
C ARG A 112 -9.63 -9.50 -13.98
N TYR A 113 -9.10 -8.78 -12.97
CA TYR A 113 -7.74 -8.95 -12.46
C TYR A 113 -7.72 -8.89 -10.94
N GLN A 114 -6.67 -9.45 -10.35
CA GLN A 114 -6.40 -9.26 -8.93
C GLN A 114 -6.30 -7.77 -8.59
N GLN A 115 -7.01 -7.38 -7.56
CA GLN A 115 -7.04 -6.02 -7.05
C GLN A 115 -6.66 -5.98 -5.57
N PRO A 116 -6.13 -4.85 -5.05
CA PRO A 116 -5.93 -4.66 -3.63
C PRO A 116 -7.28 -4.47 -2.92
N TRP A 117 -7.46 -5.22 -1.85
CA TRP A 117 -8.63 -5.17 -0.98
C TRP A 117 -8.20 -4.79 0.43
N ILE A 118 -8.99 -3.94 1.06
CA ILE A 118 -8.92 -3.70 2.48
C ILE A 118 -9.81 -4.75 3.14
N ASN A 119 -9.20 -5.61 3.97
CA ASN A 119 -9.95 -6.61 4.72
C ASN A 119 -10.52 -6.05 6.00
N GLU A 120 -9.74 -5.17 6.62
CA GLU A 120 -10.07 -4.67 7.93
C GLU A 120 -9.48 -3.28 8.13
N VAL A 121 -10.25 -2.42 8.79
CA VAL A 121 -9.80 -1.13 9.31
C VAL A 121 -10.22 -1.06 10.77
N CYS A 122 -9.26 -0.79 11.63
CA CYS A 122 -9.50 -0.75 13.06
C CYS A 122 -8.98 0.56 13.67
N ARG A 123 -9.69 1.09 14.65
CA ARG A 123 -9.24 2.16 15.51
C ARG A 123 -9.22 1.67 16.96
N ALA A 124 -8.02 1.57 17.51
CA ALA A 124 -7.80 1.22 18.90
C ALA A 124 -7.55 2.48 19.71
N LYS A 125 -8.55 2.94 20.46
CA LYS A 125 -8.48 4.16 21.29
C LYS A 125 -8.56 3.78 22.77
N LEU A 126 -7.52 4.17 23.52
CA LEU A 126 -7.49 3.99 24.97
C LEU A 126 -7.98 5.26 25.68
N GLY A 127 -9.11 5.13 26.38
CA GLY A 127 -9.73 6.22 27.13
C GLY A 127 -10.33 7.33 26.25
N ASP A 128 -10.60 8.49 26.87
CA ASP A 128 -11.27 9.63 26.20
C ASP A 128 -10.32 10.58 25.49
N VAL A 129 -9.04 10.25 25.40
CA VAL A 129 -8.05 11.12 24.78
C VAL A 129 -8.25 11.17 23.27
N SER A 130 -8.43 12.36 22.75
CA SER A 130 -8.55 12.61 21.31
C SER A 130 -7.19 13.05 20.75
N SER A 131 -6.65 12.34 19.78
CA SER A 131 -5.55 12.83 18.98
C SER A 131 -6.03 13.96 18.05
N ALA A 132 -5.18 14.95 17.79
CA ALA A 132 -5.49 16.07 16.89
C ALA A 132 -5.89 15.59 15.47
N THR A 133 -5.30 14.48 15.03
CA THR A 133 -5.65 13.81 13.77
C THR A 133 -5.94 12.35 14.07
N SER A 134 -7.09 11.87 13.61
CA SER A 134 -7.46 10.46 13.81
C SER A 134 -6.44 9.53 13.15
N PRO A 135 -5.83 8.58 13.88
CA PRO A 135 -4.91 7.60 13.29
C PRO A 135 -5.50 6.84 12.12
N VAL A 136 -6.80 6.54 12.14
CA VAL A 136 -7.48 5.88 11.01
C VAL A 136 -7.52 6.78 9.78
N ALA A 137 -7.69 8.10 9.93
CA ALA A 137 -7.63 9.02 8.80
C ALA A 137 -6.24 9.01 8.14
N ILE A 138 -5.18 8.92 8.95
CA ILE A 138 -3.80 8.77 8.47
C ILE A 138 -3.67 7.44 7.72
N VAL A 139 -4.13 6.32 8.31
CA VAL A 139 -4.11 4.99 7.68
C VAL A 139 -4.80 5.01 6.32
N MET A 140 -6.00 5.59 6.21
CA MET A 140 -6.74 5.68 4.95
C MET A 140 -5.98 6.47 3.87
N ASN A 141 -5.28 7.53 4.23
CA ASN A 141 -4.42 8.27 3.32
C ASN A 141 -3.17 7.47 2.91
N MET A 142 -2.56 6.74 3.86
CA MET A 142 -1.41 5.88 3.59
C MET A 142 -1.72 4.75 2.62
N ILE A 143 -2.94 4.20 2.65
CA ILE A 143 -3.41 3.20 1.67
C ILE A 143 -3.27 3.77 0.25
N ASP A 144 -3.77 4.96 0.01
CA ASP A 144 -3.72 5.60 -1.31
C ASP A 144 -2.27 5.83 -1.78
N VAL A 145 -1.43 6.33 -0.88
CA VAL A 145 -0.01 6.57 -1.19
C VAL A 145 0.69 5.26 -1.52
N TYR A 146 0.52 4.22 -0.69
CA TYR A 146 1.12 2.90 -0.92
C TYR A 146 0.70 2.29 -2.26
N ILE A 147 -0.59 2.34 -2.60
CA ILE A 147 -1.07 1.81 -3.87
C ILE A 147 -0.46 2.58 -5.05
N LYS A 148 -0.42 3.91 -4.99
CA LYS A 148 0.18 4.75 -6.05
C LYS A 148 1.68 4.53 -6.21
N THR A 149 2.39 4.46 -5.09
CA THR A 149 3.86 4.44 -5.11
C THR A 149 4.43 3.05 -5.37
N GLU A 150 3.74 2.00 -4.94
CA GLU A 150 4.26 0.64 -4.99
C GLU A 150 3.45 -0.29 -5.89
N LEU A 151 2.17 -0.49 -5.59
CA LEU A 151 1.39 -1.50 -6.29
C LEU A 151 1.15 -1.14 -7.76
N MET A 152 0.79 0.10 -8.06
CA MET A 152 0.54 0.53 -9.44
C MET A 152 1.82 0.61 -10.28
N LYS A 153 2.99 0.76 -9.67
CA LYS A 153 4.27 0.68 -10.38
C LYS A 153 4.60 -0.76 -10.78
N SER A 154 4.38 -1.70 -9.85
CA SER A 154 4.69 -3.10 -10.05
C SER A 154 3.61 -3.87 -10.83
N LYS A 155 2.34 -3.50 -10.66
CA LYS A 155 1.17 -4.18 -11.25
C LYS A 155 0.34 -3.21 -12.09
N LYS A 156 0.48 -3.30 -13.40
CA LYS A 156 -0.24 -2.44 -14.37
C LYS A 156 -1.77 -2.63 -14.38
N THR A 157 -2.25 -3.73 -13.84
CA THR A 157 -3.68 -4.08 -13.80
C THR A 157 -4.41 -3.53 -12.59
N VAL A 158 -3.69 -2.96 -11.60
CA VAL A 158 -4.31 -2.30 -10.45
C VAL A 158 -4.92 -0.97 -10.90
N ASP A 159 -6.20 -0.77 -10.66
CA ASP A 159 -6.97 0.41 -11.02
C ASP A 159 -7.47 1.22 -9.81
N GLY A 160 -7.49 0.60 -8.64
CA GLY A 160 -7.95 1.22 -7.41
C GLY A 160 -7.79 0.31 -6.21
N VAL A 161 -8.56 0.59 -5.20
CA VAL A 161 -8.67 -0.20 -3.98
C VAL A 161 -10.12 -0.50 -3.68
N TYR A 162 -10.36 -1.72 -3.21
CA TYR A 162 -11.68 -2.27 -2.95
C TYR A 162 -11.84 -2.56 -1.47
N LEU A 163 -13.07 -2.56 -1.01
CA LEU A 163 -13.47 -3.07 0.30
C LEU A 163 -14.89 -3.63 0.21
N TYR A 164 -15.26 -4.42 1.19
CA TYR A 164 -16.62 -4.88 1.38
C TYR A 164 -17.13 -4.43 2.75
N ILE A 165 -18.44 -4.31 2.85
CA ILE A 165 -19.17 -3.94 4.08
C ILE A 165 -20.26 -4.98 4.25
N GLU A 166 -20.30 -5.63 5.40
CA GLU A 166 -21.36 -6.53 5.77
C GLU A 166 -22.70 -5.80 5.81
N LYS A 167 -23.74 -6.40 5.23
CA LYS A 167 -25.12 -5.83 5.25
C LYS A 167 -25.72 -5.80 6.64
N ALA A 168 -25.32 -6.77 7.48
CA ALA A 168 -25.71 -6.87 8.88
C ALA A 168 -24.45 -6.98 9.75
N PRO A 169 -23.68 -5.89 9.92
CA PRO A 169 -22.45 -5.93 10.70
C PRO A 169 -22.78 -6.16 12.18
N GLU A 170 -21.92 -6.94 12.85
CA GLU A 170 -22.04 -7.19 14.29
C GLU A 170 -21.98 -5.91 15.12
N HIS A 171 -21.17 -4.93 14.63
CA HIS A 171 -21.01 -3.63 15.27
C HIS A 171 -21.36 -2.48 14.31
N GLY A 172 -22.23 -1.59 14.77
CA GLY A 172 -22.63 -0.41 13.98
C GLY A 172 -23.74 -0.71 12.97
N SER A 173 -23.76 0.03 11.87
CA SER A 173 -24.70 -0.19 10.77
C SER A 173 -23.98 -0.11 9.42
N ALA A 174 -24.51 -0.83 8.44
CA ALA A 174 -23.99 -0.79 7.08
C ALA A 174 -24.03 0.64 6.50
N ASP A 175 -25.11 1.39 6.75
CA ASP A 175 -25.27 2.77 6.28
C ASP A 175 -24.23 3.71 6.88
N PHE A 176 -23.90 3.53 8.16
CA PHE A 176 -22.83 4.29 8.80
C PHE A 176 -21.49 4.00 8.12
N LEU A 177 -21.14 2.73 7.90
CA LEU A 177 -19.89 2.32 7.28
C LEU A 177 -19.81 2.80 5.82
N LEU A 178 -20.90 2.68 5.04
CA LEU A 178 -20.97 3.21 3.69
C LEU A 178 -20.69 4.73 3.67
N SER A 179 -21.34 5.49 4.56
CA SER A 179 -21.15 6.92 4.70
C SER A 179 -19.74 7.28 5.18
N TYR A 180 -19.17 6.47 6.06
CA TYR A 180 -17.83 6.65 6.58
C TYR A 180 -16.78 6.52 5.46
N TYR A 181 -16.82 5.43 4.69
CA TYR A 181 -15.85 5.22 3.62
C TYR A 181 -16.07 6.16 2.43
N ALA A 182 -17.31 6.63 2.20
CA ALA A 182 -17.58 7.65 1.20
C ALA A 182 -16.79 8.95 1.44
N LYS A 183 -16.53 9.32 2.70
CA LYS A 183 -15.69 10.49 3.06
C LYS A 183 -14.25 10.34 2.57
N TYR A 184 -13.77 9.12 2.37
CA TYR A 184 -12.44 8.82 1.83
C TYR A 184 -12.44 8.58 0.32
N GLY A 185 -13.58 8.84 -0.35
CA GLY A 185 -13.71 8.75 -1.80
C GLY A 185 -14.06 7.36 -2.32
N TYR A 186 -14.51 6.45 -1.45
CA TYR A 186 -15.05 5.17 -1.88
C TYR A 186 -16.49 5.34 -2.35
N THR A 187 -16.84 4.65 -3.43
CA THR A 187 -18.19 4.64 -3.99
C THR A 187 -18.75 3.22 -3.94
N LYS A 188 -20.02 3.09 -3.55
CA LYS A 188 -20.72 1.81 -3.59
C LYS A 188 -20.80 1.33 -5.04
N MET A 189 -20.44 0.07 -5.26
CA MET A 189 -20.57 -0.59 -6.56
C MET A 189 -22.02 -1.03 -6.81
N THR A 190 -22.36 -1.22 -8.07
CA THR A 190 -23.65 -1.83 -8.46
C THR A 190 -23.69 -3.33 -8.16
N HIS A 191 -22.51 -3.97 -8.12
CA HIS A 191 -22.39 -5.36 -7.72
C HIS A 191 -22.49 -5.47 -6.20
N GLU A 192 -23.36 -6.35 -5.74
CA GLU A 192 -23.52 -6.74 -4.34
C GLU A 192 -23.97 -8.20 -4.30
N ASP A 193 -23.78 -8.86 -3.18
CA ASP A 193 -24.32 -10.19 -2.92
C ASP A 193 -25.27 -10.16 -1.69
N ASP A 194 -25.66 -11.32 -1.19
CA ASP A 194 -26.60 -11.40 -0.09
C ASP A 194 -26.01 -10.89 1.24
N GLU A 195 -24.70 -10.99 1.40
CA GLU A 195 -23.99 -10.68 2.65
C GLU A 195 -23.28 -9.33 2.62
N TYR A 196 -22.82 -8.86 1.45
CA TYR A 196 -21.90 -7.71 1.35
C TYR A 196 -22.35 -6.65 0.35
N PHE A 197 -22.08 -5.39 0.72
CA PHE A 197 -21.92 -4.28 -0.21
C PHE A 197 -20.45 -4.15 -0.58
N TYR A 198 -20.16 -3.95 -1.85
CA TYR A 198 -18.81 -3.68 -2.33
C TYR A 198 -18.62 -2.20 -2.59
N MET A 199 -17.46 -1.68 -2.21
CA MET A 199 -17.05 -0.30 -2.50
C MET A 199 -15.72 -0.27 -3.21
N HIS A 200 -15.56 0.72 -4.07
CA HIS A 200 -14.36 0.92 -4.86
C HIS A 200 -13.93 2.38 -4.81
N LYS A 201 -12.63 2.60 -4.71
CA LYS A 201 -11.99 3.90 -4.90
C LYS A 201 -10.99 3.80 -6.03
N ALA A 202 -11.27 4.47 -7.17
CA ALA A 202 -10.34 4.57 -8.27
C ALA A 202 -9.13 5.42 -7.86
N ILE A 203 -7.93 4.93 -8.15
CA ILE A 203 -6.69 5.65 -7.92
C ILE A 203 -6.08 5.98 -9.27
N ASN A 204 -6.16 7.26 -9.66
CA ASN A 204 -5.61 7.72 -10.90
C ASN A 204 -4.09 7.54 -10.93
N ARG A 205 -3.60 6.88 -11.96
CA ARG A 205 -2.16 6.84 -12.25
C ARG A 205 -1.72 8.24 -12.59
N THR A 206 -0.85 8.82 -11.78
CA THR A 206 -0.08 9.98 -12.23
C THR A 206 0.81 9.47 -13.36
N LEU A 207 0.40 9.73 -14.61
CA LEU A 207 1.27 9.55 -15.76
C LEU A 207 2.45 10.49 -15.52
N SER A 208 3.58 9.95 -15.10
CA SER A 208 4.83 10.70 -15.13
C SER A 208 4.94 11.33 -16.52
N PRO A 209 5.12 12.65 -16.66
CA PRO A 209 5.26 13.25 -17.97
C PRO A 209 6.35 12.47 -18.70
N LYS A 210 5.97 11.83 -19.83
CA LYS A 210 6.93 11.10 -20.66
C LYS A 210 8.10 12.05 -20.89
N PRO A 211 9.35 11.65 -20.60
CA PRO A 211 10.49 12.50 -20.86
C PRO A 211 10.39 12.87 -22.35
N LYS A 212 10.26 14.17 -22.64
CA LYS A 212 10.24 14.67 -24.02
C LYS A 212 11.50 14.13 -24.64
N LYS A 213 11.35 13.18 -25.60
CA LYS A 213 12.47 12.68 -26.38
C LYS A 213 13.13 13.93 -26.95
N SER A 214 14.33 14.27 -26.47
CA SER A 214 15.13 15.33 -27.05
C SER A 214 15.33 14.95 -28.51
N VAL A 215 14.72 15.71 -29.39
CA VAL A 215 14.95 15.56 -30.82
C VAL A 215 16.40 15.92 -31.02
N LYS A 216 17.27 14.93 -31.11
CA LYS A 216 18.65 15.10 -31.56
C LYS A 216 18.56 15.67 -32.96
N ARG A 217 18.71 16.97 -33.08
CA ARG A 217 18.86 17.70 -34.31
C ARG A 217 20.18 17.23 -34.93
N THR A 218 20.12 16.21 -35.78
CA THR A 218 21.25 15.78 -36.59
C THR A 218 21.55 16.86 -37.59
N THR A 219 22.48 17.74 -37.27
CA THR A 219 23.08 18.66 -38.21
C THR A 219 23.88 17.83 -39.20
N LYS A 220 23.32 17.52 -40.37
CA LYS A 220 24.04 16.98 -41.51
C LYS A 220 25.08 18.01 -41.94
N GLN A 221 26.30 17.91 -41.51
CA GLN A 221 27.42 18.59 -42.13
C GLN A 221 27.65 17.97 -43.52
N ARG A 222 27.32 18.77 -44.51
CA ARG A 222 27.53 18.48 -45.91
C ARG A 222 29.03 18.73 -46.22
N THR A 223 29.88 17.72 -46.03
CA THR A 223 31.29 17.76 -46.51
C THR A 223 31.31 17.57 -48.02
N THR A 224 31.53 18.69 -48.73
CA THR A 224 31.89 18.69 -50.15
C THR A 224 33.33 18.24 -50.32
N THR A 225 33.54 17.00 -50.63
CA THR A 225 34.85 16.49 -51.05
C THR A 225 35.03 16.83 -52.52
N LYS A 226 35.96 17.75 -52.79
CA LYS A 226 36.48 18.01 -54.13
C LYS A 226 37.32 16.82 -54.55
N SER A 227 36.94 16.17 -55.64
CA SER A 227 37.72 15.15 -56.32
C SER A 227 38.89 15.81 -57.04
N VAL A 228 40.10 15.47 -56.62
CA VAL A 228 41.31 15.75 -57.35
C VAL A 228 41.65 14.48 -58.19
N LYS A 229 41.49 14.60 -59.51
CA LYS A 229 42.05 13.67 -60.51
C LYS A 229 43.56 13.73 -60.43
N LYS A 230 44.21 12.58 -60.22
CA LYS A 230 45.63 12.44 -60.50
C LYS A 230 45.81 11.37 -61.59
N LEU A 231 46.38 11.82 -62.74
CA LEU A 231 46.76 11.02 -63.90
C LEU A 231 47.90 10.15 -63.58
N SER A 232 47.83 8.99 -64.22
CA SER A 232 48.78 8.10 -64.80
C SER A 232 50.28 8.21 -64.48
N SER A 233 50.93 7.07 -64.31
CA SER A 233 52.02 6.71 -65.21
C SER A 233 52.26 5.18 -65.14
N LYS A 234 52.50 4.66 -66.37
CA LYS A 234 52.93 3.31 -66.75
C LYS A 234 54.34 3.10 -66.33
N GLY A 235 54.69 1.87 -66.13
CA GLY A 235 56.06 1.31 -66.21
C GLY A 235 55.96 -0.15 -65.76
N LEU A 236 55.93 -1.04 -66.62
CA LEU A 236 56.81 -1.89 -67.44
C LEU A 236 57.95 -2.57 -66.60
N SER A 237 57.88 -3.87 -66.67
CA SER A 237 58.99 -4.79 -67.04
C SER A 237 59.61 -5.69 -65.95
N SER A 238 59.36 -6.96 -66.15
CA SER A 238 60.36 -8.11 -66.30
C SER A 238 61.22 -8.46 -65.05
N LYS A 239 61.10 -9.60 -64.52
CA LYS A 239 61.57 -10.92 -64.97
C LYS A 239 60.95 -12.01 -64.12
#